data_6576903ea28d6f79adfee33dd9af80c9
#
_entry.id   6576903ea28d6f79adfee33dd9af80c9
#
_cell.length_a   1.000
_cell.length_b   1.000
_cell.length_c   1.000
_cell.angle_alpha   90.00
_cell.angle_beta   90.00
_cell.angle_gamma   90.00
#
_symmetry.space_group_name_H-M   'P 1'
#
loop_
_entity.id
_entity.type
_entity.pdbx_description
1 polymer ?
#
loop_
_entity_poly.entity_id
_entity_poly.type
_entity_poly.pdbx_seq_one_letter_code
_entity_poly.pdbx_strand_id
1 'polypeptide(L)'
;MHAGEKLLNPTYPDKFRKDVQRRVRTNGIRLILDDYVDSFPASATRKGIPLDADLIVAARGGRPNSSFIAASLGKDAVTERGFVRIRPTMQLVDYPNIFALGDVIDFPEQKQLAKVAGHLNVIAPNVLSVLQGEEPKKVYKGGFEAIFITLGQVRCLLAFGVTGISLNICPCRERAPDFLISYGG
;
A
#
# COMPACT_ATOMS: atom_id res chain seq x y z
N MET A 1 -7.83 14.05 8.34
CA MET A 1 -7.07 14.94 7.43
C MET A 1 -6.34 14.11 6.41
N HIS A 2 -6.22 14.61 5.15
CA HIS A 2 -5.57 13.91 4.05
C HIS A 2 -4.87 14.91 3.13
N ALA A 3 -3.61 14.62 2.77
CA ALA A 3 -2.78 15.54 1.99
C ALA A 3 -3.24 15.76 0.54
N GLY A 4 -3.98 14.81 -0.03
CA GLY A 4 -4.53 14.95 -1.38
C GLY A 4 -5.92 15.56 -1.41
N GLU A 5 -6.32 16.09 -2.55
CA GLU A 5 -7.66 16.65 -2.80
C GLU A 5 -8.80 15.63 -2.68
N LYS A 6 -8.50 14.35 -2.85
CA LYS A 6 -9.45 13.24 -2.76
C LYS A 6 -8.88 12.14 -1.88
N LEU A 7 -9.73 11.46 -1.12
CA LEU A 7 -9.34 10.26 -0.39
C LEU A 7 -8.82 9.20 -1.35
N LEU A 8 -7.94 8.34 -0.85
CA LEU A 8 -7.23 7.32 -1.61
C LEU A 8 -6.31 7.92 -2.69
N ASN A 9 -5.46 7.07 -3.25
CA ASN A 9 -4.55 7.48 -4.31
C ASN A 9 -5.19 7.42 -5.71
N PRO A 10 -4.56 7.99 -6.75
CA PRO A 10 -5.09 8.03 -8.12
C PRO A 10 -5.24 6.67 -8.82
N THR A 11 -4.69 5.59 -8.27
CA THR A 11 -4.88 4.23 -8.80
C THR A 11 -6.36 3.82 -8.81
N TYR A 12 -7.15 4.37 -7.86
CA TYR A 12 -8.57 4.07 -7.77
C TYR A 12 -9.40 5.07 -8.60
N PRO A 13 -10.45 4.59 -9.31
CA PRO A 13 -11.32 5.45 -10.11
C PRO A 13 -11.97 6.57 -9.29
N ASP A 14 -12.09 7.75 -9.88
CA ASP A 14 -12.65 8.94 -9.23
C ASP A 14 -14.06 8.70 -8.68
N LYS A 15 -14.90 7.94 -9.39
CA LYS A 15 -16.25 7.58 -8.92
C LYS A 15 -16.20 6.85 -7.57
N PHE A 16 -15.29 5.88 -7.43
CA PHE A 16 -15.08 5.15 -6.18
C PHE A 16 -14.56 6.08 -5.07
N ARG A 17 -13.54 6.90 -5.36
CA ARG A 17 -12.96 7.86 -4.41
C ARG A 17 -14.01 8.86 -3.89
N LYS A 18 -14.88 9.36 -4.77
CA LYS A 18 -16.01 10.24 -4.39
C LYS A 18 -17.04 9.51 -3.52
N ASP A 19 -17.35 8.24 -3.82
CA ASP A 19 -18.28 7.45 -3.00
C ASP A 19 -17.72 7.20 -1.60
N VAL A 20 -16.43 6.87 -1.48
CA VAL A 20 -15.74 6.76 -0.18
C VAL A 20 -15.85 8.07 0.60
N GLN A 21 -15.54 9.22 -0.01
CA GLN A 21 -15.64 10.53 0.64
C GLN A 21 -17.06 10.83 1.13
N ARG A 22 -18.07 10.55 0.30
CA ARG A 22 -19.48 10.73 0.66
C ARG A 22 -19.84 9.90 1.88
N ARG A 23 -19.46 8.62 1.91
CA ARG A 23 -19.74 7.69 3.03
C ARG A 23 -19.01 8.09 4.32
N VAL A 24 -17.77 8.51 4.24
CA VAL A 24 -17.01 9.00 5.40
C VAL A 24 -17.75 10.19 6.02
N ARG A 25 -18.22 11.16 5.20
CA ARG A 25 -19.00 12.31 5.69
C ARG A 25 -20.35 11.90 6.28
N THR A 26 -21.05 10.95 5.65
CA THR A 26 -22.35 10.44 6.15
C THR A 26 -22.19 9.75 7.53
N ASN A 27 -20.99 9.22 7.83
CA ASN A 27 -20.67 8.68 9.16
C ASN A 27 -20.25 9.76 10.18
N GLY A 28 -20.48 11.04 9.90
CA GLY A 28 -20.17 12.14 10.81
C GLY A 28 -18.68 12.53 10.86
N ILE A 29 -17.84 11.99 10.00
CA ILE A 29 -16.40 12.27 9.99
C ILE A 29 -16.16 13.56 9.19
N ARG A 30 -15.56 14.56 9.84
CA ARG A 30 -15.09 15.78 9.19
C ARG A 30 -13.85 15.49 8.35
N LEU A 31 -13.90 15.77 7.06
CA LEU A 31 -12.76 15.61 6.15
C LEU A 31 -12.09 16.97 5.91
N ILE A 32 -10.80 17.03 6.21
CA ILE A 32 -9.89 18.10 5.80
C ILE A 32 -9.03 17.50 4.68
N LEU A 33 -9.19 17.97 3.46
CA LEU A 33 -8.49 17.50 2.28
C LEU A 33 -7.51 18.57 1.78
N ASP A 34 -6.53 18.17 0.99
CA ASP A 34 -5.47 19.03 0.47
C ASP A 34 -4.75 19.79 1.58
N ASP A 35 -4.56 19.14 2.71
CA ASP A 35 -3.90 19.72 3.89
C ASP A 35 -3.22 18.64 4.73
N TYR A 36 -2.17 19.00 5.46
CA TYR A 36 -1.40 18.07 6.28
C TYR A 36 -0.71 18.77 7.46
N VAL A 37 -0.07 17.97 8.29
CA VAL A 37 0.76 18.41 9.41
C VAL A 37 2.20 18.01 9.12
N ASP A 38 3.14 18.95 9.27
CA ASP A 38 4.55 18.71 8.99
C ASP A 38 5.21 17.83 10.06
N SER A 39 4.92 18.11 11.32
CA SER A 39 5.51 17.42 12.49
C SER A 39 4.49 17.22 13.60
N PHE A 40 4.82 16.33 14.53
CA PHE A 40 4.05 16.09 15.74
C PHE A 40 4.91 16.37 16.99
N PRO A 41 4.31 16.90 18.07
CA PRO A 41 2.90 17.30 18.24
C PRO A 41 2.54 18.53 17.38
N ALA A 42 1.25 18.67 17.04
CA ALA A 42 0.76 19.75 16.20
C ALA A 42 -0.56 20.32 16.76
N SER A 43 -0.66 21.64 16.80
CA SER A 43 -1.88 22.37 17.21
C SER A 43 -2.68 22.87 16.01
N ALA A 44 -2.09 22.88 14.81
CA ALA A 44 -2.75 23.31 13.58
C ALA A 44 -2.21 22.56 12.37
N THR A 45 -3.00 22.56 11.28
CA THR A 45 -2.57 22.09 9.98
C THR A 45 -1.66 23.11 9.30
N ARG A 46 -1.01 22.73 8.19
CA ARG A 46 -0.19 23.63 7.39
C ARG A 46 -0.95 24.86 6.87
N LYS A 47 -2.25 24.71 6.57
CA LYS A 47 -3.12 25.82 6.15
C LYS A 47 -3.71 26.62 7.33
N GLY A 48 -3.25 26.34 8.56
CA GLY A 48 -3.66 27.09 9.77
C GLY A 48 -4.98 26.64 10.39
N ILE A 49 -5.54 25.51 9.98
CA ILE A 49 -6.76 24.97 10.61
C ILE A 49 -6.37 24.40 11.99
N PRO A 50 -6.96 24.92 13.10
CA PRO A 50 -6.65 24.42 14.43
C PRO A 50 -7.07 22.95 14.58
N LEU A 51 -6.24 22.19 15.27
CA LEU A 51 -6.45 20.80 15.61
C LEU A 51 -6.80 20.72 17.12
N ASP A 52 -8.08 20.76 17.40
CA ASP A 52 -8.62 20.52 18.74
C ASP A 52 -9.01 19.03 18.81
N ALA A 53 -8.07 18.20 19.27
CA ALA A 53 -8.23 16.76 19.32
C ALA A 53 -7.45 16.15 20.49
N ASP A 54 -8.12 15.29 21.26
CA ASP A 54 -7.52 14.56 22.39
C ASP A 54 -6.48 13.53 21.94
N LEU A 55 -6.64 13.01 20.71
CA LEU A 55 -5.73 12.03 20.11
C LEU A 55 -5.50 12.33 18.64
N ILE A 56 -4.23 12.33 18.23
CA ILE A 56 -3.83 12.46 16.83
C ILE A 56 -3.08 11.19 16.40
N VAL A 57 -3.59 10.50 15.36
CA VAL A 57 -2.94 9.32 14.79
C VAL A 57 -2.24 9.69 13.48
N ALA A 58 -0.91 9.53 13.46
CA ALA A 58 -0.09 9.83 12.28
C ALA A 58 -0.05 8.63 11.32
N ALA A 59 -0.95 8.59 10.34
CA ALA A 59 -1.02 7.55 9.33
C ALA A 59 -0.32 7.99 8.03
N ARG A 60 1.01 8.05 8.04
CA ARG A 60 1.82 8.58 6.91
C ARG A 60 2.25 7.53 5.88
N GLY A 61 1.84 6.29 6.02
CA GLY A 61 2.31 5.16 5.22
C GLY A 61 3.70 4.66 5.67
N GLY A 62 4.01 3.44 5.23
CA GLY A 62 5.26 2.78 5.54
C GLY A 62 6.44 3.30 4.68
N ARG A 63 7.65 3.17 5.22
CA ARG A 63 8.89 3.27 4.45
C ARG A 63 9.55 1.89 4.41
N PRO A 64 10.14 1.48 3.28
CA PRO A 64 10.86 0.22 3.21
C PRO A 64 12.01 0.18 4.23
N ASN A 65 12.16 -0.92 4.94
CA ASN A 65 13.32 -1.14 5.80
C ASN A 65 14.47 -1.71 4.95
N SER A 66 15.07 -0.88 4.13
CA SER A 66 16.08 -1.22 3.11
C SER A 66 17.43 -0.54 3.32
N SER A 67 17.64 0.13 4.45
CA SER A 67 18.89 0.82 4.76
C SER A 67 20.11 -0.11 4.71
N PHE A 68 19.96 -1.35 5.13
CA PHE A 68 21.02 -2.37 5.05
C PHE A 68 21.38 -2.71 3.59
N ILE A 69 20.43 -2.70 2.66
CA ILE A 69 20.67 -2.93 1.23
C ILE A 69 21.51 -1.79 0.68
N ALA A 70 21.13 -0.54 0.96
CA ALA A 70 21.88 0.63 0.53
C ALA A 70 23.30 0.65 1.14
N ALA A 71 23.47 0.20 2.38
CA ALA A 71 24.78 0.13 3.04
C ALA A 71 25.66 -0.99 2.46
N SER A 72 25.08 -2.13 2.07
CA SER A 72 25.83 -3.30 1.61
C SER A 72 26.07 -3.31 0.10
N LEU A 73 25.09 -2.86 -0.69
CA LEU A 73 25.10 -2.94 -2.15
C LEU A 73 25.26 -1.58 -2.85
N GLY A 74 25.29 -0.50 -2.08
CA GLY A 74 25.37 0.86 -2.61
C GLY A 74 23.98 1.55 -2.72
N LYS A 75 24.04 2.89 -2.77
CA LYS A 75 22.82 3.72 -2.83
C LYS A 75 22.03 3.53 -4.13
N ASP A 76 22.68 3.10 -5.19
CA ASP A 76 22.04 2.89 -6.50
C ASP A 76 21.15 1.64 -6.53
N ALA A 77 21.33 0.72 -5.56
CA ALA A 77 20.45 -0.45 -5.40
C ALA A 77 19.03 -0.08 -4.92
N VAL A 78 18.84 1.13 -4.39
CA VAL A 78 17.56 1.61 -3.88
C VAL A 78 17.18 2.96 -4.51
N THR A 79 15.89 3.27 -4.47
CA THR A 79 15.39 4.60 -4.84
C THR A 79 15.60 5.61 -3.68
N GLU A 80 15.42 6.90 -3.92
CA GLU A 80 15.43 7.94 -2.87
C GLU A 80 14.39 7.68 -1.75
N ARG A 81 13.30 6.97 -2.07
CA ARG A 81 12.27 6.55 -1.12
C ARG A 81 12.61 5.25 -0.39
N GLY A 82 13.72 4.62 -0.70
CA GLY A 82 14.19 3.38 -0.10
C GLY A 82 13.65 2.10 -0.75
N PHE A 83 12.93 2.15 -1.87
CA PHE A 83 12.51 0.94 -2.56
C PHE A 83 13.66 0.31 -3.33
N VAL A 84 13.76 -1.03 -3.29
CA VAL A 84 14.78 -1.80 -3.99
C VAL A 84 14.50 -1.80 -5.49
N ARG A 85 15.47 -1.38 -6.29
CA ARG A 85 15.38 -1.36 -7.74
C ARG A 85 15.50 -2.76 -8.32
N ILE A 86 14.50 -3.19 -9.06
CA ILE A 86 14.44 -4.53 -9.65
C ILE A 86 14.24 -4.48 -11.16
N ARG A 87 14.69 -5.55 -11.82
CA ARG A 87 14.33 -5.88 -13.20
C ARG A 87 12.93 -6.53 -13.24
N PRO A 88 12.29 -6.61 -14.40
CA PRO A 88 11.03 -7.36 -14.54
C PRO A 88 11.12 -8.83 -14.11
N THR A 89 12.31 -9.41 -14.14
CA THR A 89 12.62 -10.77 -13.65
C THR A 89 12.70 -10.86 -12.11
N MET A 90 12.49 -9.76 -11.39
CA MET A 90 12.56 -9.62 -9.94
C MET A 90 13.98 -9.70 -9.36
N GLN A 91 15.02 -9.69 -10.20
CA GLN A 91 16.42 -9.54 -9.79
C GLN A 91 16.71 -8.07 -9.50
N LEU A 92 17.66 -7.79 -8.59
CA LEU A 92 18.22 -6.44 -8.47
C LEU A 92 18.91 -6.03 -9.79
N VAL A 93 18.86 -4.74 -10.12
CA VAL A 93 19.34 -4.24 -11.42
C VAL A 93 20.79 -4.60 -11.66
N ASP A 94 21.67 -4.39 -10.68
CA ASP A 94 23.11 -4.61 -10.82
C ASP A 94 23.61 -5.92 -10.16
N TYR A 95 22.69 -6.69 -9.56
CA TYR A 95 23.01 -7.92 -8.85
C TYR A 95 22.13 -9.07 -9.35
N PRO A 96 22.51 -9.76 -10.43
CA PRO A 96 21.68 -10.77 -11.09
C PRO A 96 21.43 -12.03 -10.27
N ASN A 97 22.18 -12.25 -9.20
CA ASN A 97 22.02 -13.36 -8.25
C ASN A 97 21.19 -12.98 -7.01
N ILE A 98 20.72 -11.74 -6.90
CA ILE A 98 19.89 -11.27 -5.78
C ILE A 98 18.50 -10.94 -6.28
N PHE A 99 17.48 -11.45 -5.59
CA PHE A 99 16.08 -11.23 -5.89
C PHE A 99 15.40 -10.49 -4.74
N ALA A 100 14.40 -9.66 -5.06
CA ALA A 100 13.58 -8.98 -4.07
C ALA A 100 12.09 -9.12 -4.38
N LEU A 101 11.27 -9.18 -3.32
CA LEU A 101 9.82 -9.31 -3.41
C LEU A 101 9.11 -8.57 -2.27
N GLY A 102 7.79 -8.45 -2.37
CA GLY A 102 6.95 -7.83 -1.34
C GLY A 102 6.99 -6.30 -1.40
N ASP A 103 6.72 -5.68 -0.27
CA ASP A 103 6.52 -4.24 -0.17
C ASP A 103 7.79 -3.43 -0.41
N VAL A 104 8.96 -4.07 -0.33
CA VAL A 104 10.27 -3.41 -0.47
C VAL A 104 10.63 -3.05 -1.90
N ILE A 105 10.04 -3.69 -2.91
CA ILE A 105 10.42 -3.51 -4.31
C ILE A 105 9.92 -2.21 -4.93
N ASP A 106 10.72 -1.64 -5.84
CA ASP A 106 10.29 -0.52 -6.68
C ASP A 106 9.48 -1.03 -7.88
N PHE A 107 8.20 -1.27 -7.65
CA PHE A 107 7.25 -1.67 -8.67
C PHE A 107 5.96 -0.85 -8.53
N PRO A 108 5.34 -0.37 -9.62
CA PRO A 108 4.18 0.53 -9.58
C PRO A 108 2.87 -0.20 -9.28
N GLU A 109 2.76 -0.74 -8.07
CA GLU A 109 1.56 -1.41 -7.57
C GLU A 109 1.28 -1.04 -6.11
N GLN A 110 0.05 -1.29 -5.65
CA GLN A 110 -0.29 -1.17 -4.25
C GLN A 110 0.45 -2.24 -3.44
N LYS A 111 1.11 -1.83 -2.36
CA LYS A 111 1.84 -2.74 -1.48
C LYS A 111 0.84 -3.53 -0.64
N GLN A 112 0.66 -4.80 -1.00
CA GLN A 112 -0.35 -5.70 -0.41
C GLN A 112 0.21 -7.12 -0.31
N LEU A 113 -0.07 -7.80 0.80
CA LEU A 113 0.36 -9.19 1.02
C LEU A 113 -0.09 -10.12 -0.13
N ALA A 114 -1.29 -9.90 -0.69
CA ALA A 114 -1.81 -10.69 -1.81
C ALA A 114 -0.92 -10.69 -3.06
N LYS A 115 -0.07 -9.67 -3.24
CA LYS A 115 0.87 -9.57 -4.37
C LYS A 115 2.03 -10.56 -4.25
N VAL A 116 2.41 -10.91 -3.03
CA VAL A 116 3.58 -11.79 -2.75
C VAL A 116 3.47 -13.14 -3.47
N ALA A 117 2.27 -13.70 -3.55
CA ALA A 117 2.07 -14.95 -4.30
C ALA A 117 2.43 -14.79 -5.81
N GLY A 118 2.05 -13.66 -6.41
CA GLY A 118 2.42 -13.32 -7.79
C GLY A 118 3.93 -13.15 -7.97
N HIS A 119 4.60 -12.51 -6.99
CA HIS A 119 6.05 -12.37 -6.98
C HIS A 119 6.75 -13.72 -6.91
N LEU A 120 6.30 -14.62 -6.03
CA LEU A 120 6.86 -15.96 -5.87
C LEU A 120 6.74 -16.81 -7.13
N ASN A 121 5.63 -16.70 -7.88
CA ASN A 121 5.44 -17.39 -9.16
C ASN A 121 6.45 -16.97 -10.23
N VAL A 122 7.09 -15.83 -10.07
CA VAL A 122 8.16 -15.34 -10.95
C VAL A 122 9.53 -15.68 -10.38
N ILE A 123 9.75 -15.39 -9.10
CA ILE A 123 11.05 -15.54 -8.45
C ILE A 123 11.48 -17.01 -8.37
N ALA A 124 10.60 -17.91 -7.93
CA ALA A 124 10.99 -19.30 -7.70
C ALA A 124 11.57 -19.98 -8.96
N PRO A 125 10.91 -19.95 -10.14
CA PRO A 125 11.51 -20.50 -11.34
C PRO A 125 12.77 -19.74 -11.79
N ASN A 126 12.83 -18.42 -11.61
CA ASN A 126 14.01 -17.63 -12.01
C ASN A 126 15.24 -17.94 -11.12
N VAL A 127 15.03 -18.15 -9.83
CA VAL A 127 16.11 -18.61 -8.93
C VAL A 127 16.63 -19.99 -9.36
N LEU A 128 15.73 -20.91 -9.70
CA LEU A 128 16.14 -22.23 -10.22
C LEU A 128 16.94 -22.11 -11.51
N SER A 129 16.54 -21.25 -12.46
CA SER A 129 17.30 -20.99 -13.69
C SER A 129 18.71 -20.50 -13.37
N VAL A 130 18.86 -19.51 -12.47
CA VAL A 130 20.20 -19.00 -12.07
C VAL A 130 21.05 -20.09 -11.44
N LEU A 131 20.48 -20.93 -10.58
CA LEU A 131 21.21 -22.04 -9.94
C LEU A 131 21.66 -23.11 -10.96
N GLN A 132 20.96 -23.22 -12.09
CA GLN A 132 21.30 -24.12 -13.21
C GLN A 132 22.25 -23.47 -14.24
N GLY A 133 22.65 -22.21 -14.00
CA GLY A 133 23.47 -21.45 -14.96
C GLY A 133 22.70 -20.93 -16.17
N GLU A 134 21.36 -20.90 -16.08
CA GLU A 134 20.48 -20.40 -17.14
C GLU A 134 20.03 -18.97 -16.84
N GLU A 135 19.65 -18.23 -17.90
CA GLU A 135 19.09 -16.91 -17.78
C GLU A 135 17.61 -16.95 -17.30
N PRO A 136 17.23 -16.10 -16.33
CA PRO A 136 15.85 -15.96 -15.89
C PRO A 136 14.92 -15.49 -17.00
N LYS A 137 13.80 -16.20 -17.20
CA LYS A 137 12.84 -15.93 -18.31
C LYS A 137 11.49 -15.43 -17.82
N LYS A 138 11.13 -15.74 -16.57
CA LYS A 138 9.84 -15.30 -16.02
C LYS A 138 9.86 -13.81 -15.71
N VAL A 139 8.76 -13.13 -16.06
CA VAL A 139 8.61 -11.69 -15.92
C VAL A 139 7.37 -11.38 -15.09
N TYR A 140 7.51 -10.51 -14.10
CA TYR A 140 6.40 -9.98 -13.34
C TYR A 140 5.75 -8.81 -14.09
N LYS A 141 4.43 -8.87 -14.27
CA LYS A 141 3.64 -7.86 -15.00
C LYS A 141 2.68 -7.09 -14.10
N GLY A 142 2.82 -7.23 -12.80
CA GLY A 142 1.88 -6.70 -11.81
C GLY A 142 0.80 -7.72 -11.45
N GLY A 143 0.15 -7.48 -10.33
CA GLY A 143 -0.95 -8.28 -9.85
C GLY A 143 -2.28 -7.53 -9.93
N PHE A 144 -3.36 -8.25 -9.71
CA PHE A 144 -4.70 -7.69 -9.65
C PHE A 144 -4.81 -6.67 -8.50
N GLU A 145 -5.40 -5.50 -8.79
CA GLU A 145 -5.63 -4.46 -7.79
C GLU A 145 -7.02 -4.61 -7.17
N ALA A 146 -7.04 -4.78 -5.85
CA ALA A 146 -8.28 -4.79 -5.09
C ALA A 146 -8.11 -3.99 -3.80
N ILE A 147 -9.16 -3.35 -3.35
CA ILE A 147 -9.21 -2.69 -2.05
C ILE A 147 -10.53 -3.00 -1.36
N PHE A 148 -10.43 -3.31 -0.08
CA PHE A 148 -11.58 -3.50 0.80
C PHE A 148 -11.54 -2.46 1.91
N ILE A 149 -12.56 -1.62 2.00
CA ILE A 149 -12.66 -0.55 3.01
C ILE A 149 -13.88 -0.78 3.87
N THR A 150 -13.67 -0.96 5.17
CA THR A 150 -14.73 -0.99 6.16
C THR A 150 -15.00 0.41 6.69
N LEU A 151 -16.27 0.80 6.74
CA LEU A 151 -16.72 2.08 7.26
C LEU A 151 -17.77 1.85 8.36
N GLY A 152 -17.30 1.63 9.58
CA GLY A 152 -18.13 1.26 10.72
C GLY A 152 -18.62 -0.19 10.66
N GLN A 153 -19.56 -0.55 11.51
CA GLN A 153 -20.00 -1.94 11.72
C GLN A 153 -20.83 -2.54 10.56
N VAL A 154 -21.35 -1.72 9.66
CA VAL A 154 -22.43 -2.13 8.73
C VAL A 154 -22.09 -1.90 7.26
N ARG A 155 -20.95 -1.33 6.90
CA ARG A 155 -20.69 -0.92 5.52
C ARG A 155 -19.28 -1.28 5.07
N CYS A 156 -19.22 -2.08 4.01
CA CYS A 156 -17.98 -2.41 3.32
C CYS A 156 -18.02 -1.87 1.89
N LEU A 157 -16.89 -1.39 1.42
CA LEU A 157 -16.67 -0.96 0.05
C LEU A 157 -15.57 -1.81 -0.56
N LEU A 158 -15.86 -2.38 -1.69
CA LEU A 158 -14.91 -3.20 -2.43
C LEU A 158 -14.71 -2.59 -3.82
N ALA A 159 -13.47 -2.37 -4.21
CA ALA A 159 -13.12 -2.01 -5.59
C ALA A 159 -12.22 -3.08 -6.18
N PHE A 160 -12.53 -3.49 -7.40
CA PHE A 160 -11.77 -4.45 -8.18
C PHE A 160 -11.27 -3.82 -9.48
N GLY A 161 -9.99 -3.96 -9.75
CA GLY A 161 -9.37 -3.60 -11.01
C GLY A 161 -9.50 -2.13 -11.41
N VAL A 162 -9.10 -1.83 -12.63
CA VAL A 162 -9.15 -0.48 -13.22
C VAL A 162 -10.58 -0.03 -13.53
N THR A 163 -11.54 -0.95 -13.62
CA THR A 163 -12.94 -0.68 -14.04
C THR A 163 -13.86 -0.26 -12.90
N GLY A 164 -13.38 -0.25 -11.66
CA GLY A 164 -14.05 0.38 -10.51
C GLY A 164 -15.50 -0.06 -10.27
N ILE A 165 -15.75 -1.36 -10.16
CA ILE A 165 -17.04 -1.84 -9.69
C ILE A 165 -17.10 -1.61 -8.18
N SER A 166 -17.87 -0.60 -7.76
CA SER A 166 -18.22 -0.41 -6.37
C SER A 166 -19.35 -1.37 -6.02
N LEU A 167 -19.03 -2.51 -5.46
CA LEU A 167 -20.03 -3.41 -4.90
C LEU A 167 -20.35 -2.98 -3.47
N ASN A 168 -21.62 -2.66 -3.23
CA ASN A 168 -22.14 -2.59 -1.88
C ASN A 168 -22.33 -4.01 -1.34
N ILE A 169 -21.29 -4.59 -0.79
CA ILE A 169 -21.42 -5.85 -0.06
C ILE A 169 -21.73 -5.47 1.38
N CYS A 170 -22.98 -5.61 1.75
CA CYS A 170 -23.45 -5.73 3.12
C CYS A 170 -24.86 -6.29 3.13
N PRO A 171 -25.26 -7.01 4.17
CA PRO A 171 -25.02 -6.72 5.58
C PRO A 171 -24.28 -7.86 6.30
N CYS A 172 -23.19 -7.57 6.94
CA CYS A 172 -22.79 -8.34 8.11
C CYS A 172 -23.80 -8.03 9.22
N ARG A 173 -24.94 -8.70 9.18
CA ARG A 173 -25.90 -8.78 10.27
C ARG A 173 -25.68 -10.11 11.00
N GLU A 174 -24.43 -10.36 11.40
CA GLU A 174 -24.09 -11.39 12.37
C GLU A 174 -22.69 -11.12 12.93
N ARG A 175 -22.56 -11.27 14.24
CA ARG A 175 -21.38 -11.03 15.06
C ARG A 175 -20.11 -11.48 14.34
N ALA A 176 -19.20 -10.52 14.07
CA ALA A 176 -17.85 -10.89 13.79
C ALA A 176 -17.34 -11.77 14.95
N PRO A 177 -16.78 -12.94 14.69
CA PRO A 177 -16.04 -13.63 15.74
C PRO A 177 -14.88 -12.69 16.13
N ASP A 178 -14.68 -12.56 17.45
CA ASP A 178 -13.60 -11.77 18.02
C ASP A 178 -12.26 -12.27 17.47
N PHE A 179 -11.79 -11.67 16.39
CA PHE A 179 -10.42 -11.83 15.94
C PHE A 179 -9.55 -10.94 16.83
N LEU A 180 -9.26 -11.45 18.03
CA LEU A 180 -8.16 -10.98 18.84
C LEU A 180 -6.86 -11.28 18.10
N ILE A 181 -6.31 -10.27 17.42
CA ILE A 181 -4.91 -10.31 16.99
C ILE A 181 -4.10 -10.06 18.26
N SER A 182 -3.68 -11.15 18.92
CA SER A 182 -2.69 -11.12 19.97
C SER A 182 -1.33 -10.87 19.32
N TYR A 183 -0.82 -9.66 19.45
CA TYR A 183 0.62 -9.42 19.27
C TYR A 183 1.31 -9.91 20.55
N GLY A 184 1.86 -11.14 20.50
CA GLY A 184 2.82 -11.60 21.49
C GLY A 184 4.08 -10.75 21.39
N GLY A 185 4.61 -10.36 22.58
CA GLY A 185 5.80 -9.57 22.77
C GLY A 185 7.12 -10.21 22.29
#